data_fb8d0333aa4ac7e5cdce72e9c5560046
#
_entry.id   fb8d0333aa4ac7e5cdce72e9c5560046
#
_cell.length_a   1.000
_cell.length_b   1.000
_cell.length_c   1.000
_cell.angle_alpha   90.00
_cell.angle_beta   90.00
_cell.angle_gamma   90.00
#
_symmetry.space_group_name_H-M   'P 1'
#
loop_
_entity.id
_entity.type
_entity.pdbx_description
1 polymer ?
#
loop_
_entity_poly.entity_id
_entity_poly.type
_entity_poly.pdbx_seq_one_letter_code
_entity_poly.pdbx_strand_id
1 'polypeptide(L)'
;FTIEDENTDVAKLLENLPLEKVVIYFKLGFLSIDFVMKIDAIAKAKNATIYCNLDPIGQLAKEGNWFKTKKKNNFETLNKLASTTANISLISIDGGLYQNAGANMVQQIAYALSHANEYFNRITTINKPIVFEVSVGTNYFFEIAKLRALRLLFNLVAKEYNHDLDCHLPV
;
A
#
# COMPACT_ATOMS: atom_id res chain seq x y z
N PHE A 1 -8.89 -7.50 -5.10
CA PHE A 1 -8.37 -8.54 -6.01
C PHE A 1 -6.92 -8.85 -5.67
N THR A 2 -6.58 -10.13 -5.52
CA THR A 2 -5.18 -10.60 -5.45
C THR A 2 -4.77 -11.09 -6.82
N ILE A 3 -3.65 -10.57 -7.35
CA ILE A 3 -3.15 -10.91 -8.68
C ILE A 3 -1.71 -11.39 -8.55
N GLU A 4 -1.47 -12.62 -8.98
CA GLU A 4 -0.17 -13.29 -8.93
C GLU A 4 0.52 -13.36 -10.30
N ASP A 5 -0.26 -13.22 -11.39
CA ASP A 5 0.25 -13.27 -12.77
C ASP A 5 0.17 -11.89 -13.43
N GLU A 6 1.31 -11.37 -13.87
CA GLU A 6 1.43 -10.09 -14.57
C GLU A 6 0.79 -10.09 -15.98
N ASN A 7 0.43 -11.26 -16.51
CA ASN A 7 -0.30 -11.39 -17.78
C ASN A 7 -1.83 -11.30 -17.61
N THR A 8 -2.32 -11.13 -16.38
CA THR A 8 -3.75 -10.98 -16.13
C THR A 8 -4.33 -9.81 -16.90
N ASP A 9 -5.41 -10.03 -17.63
CA ASP A 9 -6.14 -8.97 -18.33
C ASP A 9 -7.02 -8.17 -17.37
N VAL A 10 -6.45 -7.07 -16.84
CA VAL A 10 -7.14 -6.18 -15.89
C VAL A 10 -8.36 -5.52 -16.51
N ALA A 11 -8.33 -5.20 -17.81
CA ALA A 11 -9.47 -4.56 -18.46
C ALA A 11 -10.68 -5.49 -18.47
N LYS A 12 -10.47 -6.76 -18.79
CA LYS A 12 -11.51 -7.80 -18.75
C LYS A 12 -12.00 -8.08 -17.34
N LEU A 13 -11.08 -8.09 -16.36
CA LEU A 13 -11.43 -8.29 -14.95
C LEU A 13 -12.38 -7.19 -14.43
N LEU A 14 -12.21 -5.97 -14.90
CA LEU A 14 -12.97 -4.80 -14.46
C LEU A 14 -14.16 -4.44 -15.37
N GLU A 15 -14.37 -5.16 -16.48
CA GLU A 15 -15.30 -4.80 -17.55
C GLU A 15 -16.73 -4.56 -17.06
N ASN A 16 -17.23 -5.40 -16.14
CA ASN A 16 -18.61 -5.37 -15.67
C ASN A 16 -18.79 -4.65 -14.31
N LEU A 17 -17.77 -3.94 -13.83
CA LEU A 17 -17.85 -3.24 -12.54
C LEU A 17 -18.21 -1.75 -12.74
N PRO A 18 -19.09 -1.21 -11.87
CA PRO A 18 -19.38 0.22 -11.87
C PRO A 18 -18.23 0.99 -11.21
N LEU A 19 -17.11 1.15 -11.92
CA LEU A 19 -15.83 1.63 -11.39
C LEU A 19 -15.89 3.01 -10.72
N GLU A 20 -16.83 3.84 -11.10
CA GLU A 20 -17.10 5.17 -10.50
C GLU A 20 -17.80 5.10 -9.13
N LYS A 21 -18.36 3.93 -8.76
CA LYS A 21 -19.14 3.72 -7.52
C LYS A 21 -18.45 2.80 -6.52
N VAL A 22 -17.32 2.20 -6.91
CA VAL A 22 -16.61 1.23 -6.07
C VAL A 22 -15.16 1.65 -5.88
N VAL A 23 -14.59 1.24 -4.75
CA VAL A 23 -13.17 1.38 -4.48
C VAL A 23 -12.51 0.02 -4.72
N ILE A 24 -11.43 0.01 -5.49
CA ILE A 24 -10.74 -1.22 -5.87
C ILE A 24 -9.37 -1.28 -5.22
N TYR A 25 -9.09 -2.42 -4.58
CA TYR A 25 -7.79 -2.74 -4.02
C TYR A 25 -7.19 -3.91 -4.79
N PHE A 26 -6.03 -3.68 -5.41
CA PHE A 26 -5.21 -4.71 -5.99
C PHE A 26 -4.06 -5.08 -5.06
N LYS A 27 -3.99 -6.33 -4.65
CA LYS A 27 -2.83 -6.90 -3.96
C LYS A 27 -2.01 -7.65 -5.01
N LEU A 28 -0.85 -7.11 -5.34
CA LEU A 28 -0.01 -7.65 -6.42
C LEU A 28 1.10 -8.52 -5.82
N GLY A 29 1.23 -9.76 -6.32
CA GLY A 29 2.33 -10.68 -5.99
C GLY A 29 3.61 -10.39 -6.78
N PHE A 30 3.67 -9.29 -7.53
CA PHE A 30 4.78 -8.91 -8.39
C PHE A 30 4.89 -7.39 -8.52
N LEU A 31 6.03 -6.92 -9.02
CA LEU A 31 6.30 -5.51 -9.28
C LEU A 31 6.60 -5.32 -10.78
N SER A 32 5.58 -4.91 -11.56
CA SER A 32 5.66 -4.67 -13.00
C SER A 32 5.22 -3.26 -13.35
N ILE A 33 6.08 -2.51 -14.03
CA ILE A 33 5.79 -1.14 -14.46
C ILE A 33 4.63 -1.14 -15.45
N ASP A 34 4.68 -2.01 -16.45
CA ASP A 34 3.69 -2.05 -17.53
C ASP A 34 2.30 -2.40 -17.00
N PHE A 35 2.24 -3.32 -16.05
CA PHE A 35 0.98 -3.71 -15.42
C PHE A 35 0.36 -2.57 -14.63
N VAL A 36 1.15 -1.91 -13.78
CA VAL A 36 0.69 -0.79 -12.95
C VAL A 36 0.28 0.41 -13.80
N MET A 37 1.00 0.70 -14.88
CA MET A 37 0.65 1.76 -15.82
C MET A 37 -0.68 1.49 -16.54
N LYS A 38 -0.99 0.23 -16.87
CA LYS A 38 -2.32 -0.15 -17.40
C LYS A 38 -3.43 0.15 -16.39
N ILE A 39 -3.22 -0.16 -15.12
CA ILE A 39 -4.19 0.15 -14.05
C ILE A 39 -4.37 1.66 -13.92
N ASP A 40 -3.30 2.46 -13.93
CA ASP A 40 -3.38 3.92 -13.85
C ASP A 40 -4.16 4.51 -15.02
N ALA A 41 -3.95 3.99 -16.23
CA ALA A 41 -4.70 4.39 -17.43
C ALA A 41 -6.20 4.08 -17.31
N ILE A 42 -6.56 2.91 -16.77
CA ILE A 42 -7.97 2.53 -16.51
C ILE A 42 -8.57 3.45 -15.45
N ALA A 43 -7.86 3.71 -14.35
CA ALA A 43 -8.30 4.60 -13.29
C ALA A 43 -8.62 5.99 -13.83
N LYS A 44 -7.74 6.54 -14.68
CA LYS A 44 -7.94 7.82 -15.35
C LYS A 44 -9.16 7.80 -16.28
N ALA A 45 -9.24 6.81 -17.16
CA ALA A 45 -10.28 6.73 -18.19
C ALA A 45 -11.69 6.55 -17.60
N LYS A 46 -11.80 5.87 -16.47
CA LYS A 46 -13.07 5.53 -15.81
C LYS A 46 -13.34 6.36 -14.54
N ASN A 47 -12.48 7.33 -14.23
CA ASN A 47 -12.53 8.09 -12.98
C ASN A 47 -12.69 7.19 -11.73
N ALA A 48 -11.93 6.10 -11.70
CA ALA A 48 -12.03 5.05 -10.71
C ALA A 48 -11.06 5.30 -9.55
N THR A 49 -11.49 5.00 -8.32
CA THR A 49 -10.62 5.01 -7.15
C THR A 49 -9.95 3.64 -7.00
N ILE A 50 -8.65 3.59 -7.28
CA ILE A 50 -7.88 2.34 -7.27
C ILE A 50 -6.64 2.48 -6.37
N TYR A 51 -6.43 1.46 -5.55
CA TYR A 51 -5.25 1.26 -4.72
C TYR A 51 -4.50 0.02 -5.20
N CYS A 52 -3.22 0.19 -5.54
CA CYS A 52 -2.31 -0.91 -5.83
C CYS A 52 -1.46 -1.14 -4.60
N ASN A 53 -1.76 -2.20 -3.84
CA ASN A 53 -1.04 -2.50 -2.61
C ASN A 53 0.33 -3.08 -2.93
N LEU A 54 1.30 -2.22 -3.23
CA LEU A 54 2.70 -2.57 -3.43
C LEU A 54 3.47 -2.38 -2.13
N ASP A 55 3.95 -3.49 -1.59
CA ASP A 55 4.70 -3.53 -0.34
C ASP A 55 5.96 -4.41 -0.45
N PRO A 56 7.04 -3.90 -1.08
CA PRO A 56 8.30 -4.65 -1.18
C PRO A 56 8.92 -5.01 0.17
N ILE A 57 8.78 -4.16 1.19
CA ILE A 57 9.32 -4.45 2.54
C ILE A 57 8.49 -5.54 3.20
N GLY A 58 7.16 -5.46 3.12
CA GLY A 58 6.25 -6.50 3.61
C GLY A 58 6.48 -7.83 2.89
N GLN A 59 6.71 -7.81 1.57
CA GLN A 59 7.07 -8.99 0.80
C GLN A 59 8.37 -9.62 1.32
N LEU A 60 9.41 -8.82 1.55
CA LEU A 60 10.67 -9.31 2.12
C LEU A 60 10.45 -9.91 3.51
N ALA A 61 9.68 -9.26 4.36
CA ALA A 61 9.44 -9.72 5.73
C ALA A 61 8.62 -11.02 5.77
N LYS A 62 7.70 -11.20 4.81
CA LYS A 62 6.83 -12.38 4.71
C LYS A 62 7.50 -13.58 4.07
N GLU A 63 8.20 -13.37 2.95
CA GLU A 63 8.74 -14.44 2.10
C GLU A 63 10.27 -14.60 2.23
N GLY A 64 10.94 -13.68 2.92
CA GLY A 64 12.41 -13.64 2.98
C GLY A 64 13.07 -13.16 1.69
N ASN A 65 12.30 -12.81 0.67
CA ASN A 65 12.79 -12.40 -0.65
C ASN A 65 12.03 -11.16 -1.14
N TRP A 66 12.74 -10.31 -1.88
CA TRP A 66 12.14 -9.20 -2.61
C TRP A 66 11.31 -9.70 -3.81
N PHE A 67 10.43 -8.87 -4.35
CA PHE A 67 9.76 -9.18 -5.62
C PHE A 67 10.81 -9.48 -6.68
N LYS A 68 10.93 -10.71 -7.12
CA LYS A 68 11.77 -11.31 -8.19
C LYS A 68 13.10 -10.57 -8.58
N THR A 69 13.48 -9.51 -7.86
CA THR A 69 14.63 -8.64 -8.14
C THR A 69 15.39 -8.29 -6.87
N LYS A 70 16.56 -7.62 -7.03
CA LYS A 70 17.35 -7.15 -5.88
C LYS A 70 16.67 -5.96 -5.18
N LYS A 71 16.95 -5.76 -3.89
CA LYS A 71 16.45 -4.62 -3.08
C LYS A 71 16.47 -3.30 -3.85
N LYS A 72 17.61 -2.93 -4.42
CA LYS A 72 17.82 -1.69 -5.15
C LYS A 72 16.80 -1.52 -6.28
N ASN A 73 16.62 -2.56 -7.08
CA ASN A 73 15.70 -2.53 -8.23
C ASN A 73 14.23 -2.37 -7.81
N ASN A 74 13.83 -2.94 -6.65
CA ASN A 74 12.45 -2.76 -6.15
C ASN A 74 12.16 -1.31 -5.83
N PHE A 75 13.05 -0.61 -5.11
CA PHE A 75 12.86 0.81 -4.79
C PHE A 75 13.00 1.73 -6.00
N GLU A 76 13.93 1.44 -6.92
CA GLU A 76 14.04 2.19 -8.18
C GLU A 76 12.76 2.07 -9.02
N THR A 77 12.20 0.86 -9.13
CA THR A 77 10.94 0.63 -9.84
C THR A 77 9.78 1.34 -9.14
N LEU A 78 9.70 1.27 -7.82
CA LEU A 78 8.65 1.94 -7.05
C LEU A 78 8.76 3.47 -7.16
N ASN A 79 9.98 4.03 -7.12
CA ASN A 79 10.20 5.47 -7.36
C ASN A 79 9.75 5.89 -8.77
N LYS A 80 10.09 5.08 -9.79
CA LYS A 80 9.67 5.34 -11.16
C LYS A 80 8.15 5.33 -11.27
N LEU A 81 7.48 4.35 -10.67
CA LEU A 81 6.02 4.28 -10.65
C LEU A 81 5.42 5.48 -9.90
N ALA A 82 5.94 5.81 -8.73
CA ALA A 82 5.45 6.94 -7.93
C ALA A 82 5.55 8.28 -8.65
N SER A 83 6.57 8.46 -9.51
CA SER A 83 6.73 9.66 -10.34
C SER A 83 5.89 9.68 -11.62
N THR A 84 5.45 8.52 -12.11
CA THR A 84 4.75 8.40 -13.41
C THR A 84 3.24 8.18 -13.26
N THR A 85 2.79 7.59 -12.16
CA THR A 85 1.35 7.38 -11.89
C THR A 85 0.75 8.58 -11.15
N ALA A 86 -0.45 8.99 -11.56
CA ALA A 86 -1.14 10.12 -10.97
C ALA A 86 -2.55 9.78 -10.46
N ASN A 87 -3.13 8.67 -10.90
CA ASN A 87 -4.54 8.38 -10.68
C ASN A 87 -4.79 7.27 -9.66
N ILE A 88 -3.75 6.56 -9.24
CA ILE A 88 -3.82 5.46 -8.28
C ILE A 88 -2.91 5.70 -7.06
N SER A 89 -3.24 5.09 -5.94
CA SER A 89 -2.33 4.97 -4.80
C SER A 89 -1.53 3.69 -4.92
N LEU A 90 -0.22 3.76 -4.70
CA LEU A 90 0.70 2.65 -4.98
C LEU A 90 1.13 1.90 -3.73
N ILE A 91 1.43 2.63 -2.65
CA ILE A 91 2.15 2.13 -1.50
C ILE A 91 1.17 1.59 -0.48
N SER A 92 1.45 0.39 0.02
CA SER A 92 0.76 -0.16 1.17
C SER A 92 1.74 -0.66 2.23
N ILE A 93 1.22 -0.85 3.43
CA ILE A 93 1.90 -1.43 4.56
C ILE A 93 1.03 -2.55 5.11
N ASP A 94 1.50 -3.79 4.98
CA ASP A 94 0.85 -4.96 5.58
C ASP A 94 1.16 -5.04 7.09
N GLY A 95 0.36 -4.32 7.89
CA GLY A 95 0.47 -4.37 9.36
C GLY A 95 0.00 -5.71 9.96
N GLY A 96 -0.79 -6.49 9.24
CA GLY A 96 -1.23 -7.83 9.65
C GLY A 96 -0.09 -8.82 9.80
N LEU A 97 0.95 -8.66 9.02
CA LEU A 97 2.17 -9.44 9.11
C LEU A 97 2.82 -9.38 10.51
N TYR A 98 2.84 -8.20 11.14
CA TYR A 98 3.40 -8.02 12.48
C TYR A 98 2.55 -8.67 13.56
N GLN A 99 1.22 -8.61 13.44
CA GLN A 99 0.32 -9.33 14.34
C GLN A 99 0.50 -10.85 14.20
N ASN A 100 0.60 -11.36 13.00
CA ASN A 100 0.82 -12.79 12.74
C ASN A 100 2.16 -13.28 13.29
N ALA A 101 3.16 -12.40 13.38
CA ALA A 101 4.43 -12.65 14.03
C ALA A 101 4.39 -12.52 15.57
N GLY A 102 3.22 -12.25 16.17
CA GLY A 102 3.03 -12.17 17.62
C GLY A 102 3.22 -10.78 18.23
N ALA A 103 3.30 -9.72 17.44
CA ALA A 103 3.43 -8.36 17.95
C ALA A 103 2.16 -7.93 18.71
N ASN A 104 2.35 -7.33 19.88
CA ASN A 104 1.28 -6.66 20.61
C ASN A 104 0.86 -5.36 19.91
N MET A 105 -0.25 -4.74 20.32
CA MET A 105 -0.81 -3.55 19.66
C MET A 105 0.16 -2.38 19.54
N VAL A 106 0.97 -2.13 20.56
CA VAL A 106 1.98 -1.05 20.54
C VAL A 106 3.07 -1.38 19.52
N GLN A 107 3.54 -2.61 19.50
CA GLN A 107 4.53 -3.09 18.53
C GLN A 107 3.99 -3.06 17.11
N GLN A 108 2.71 -3.44 16.89
CA GLN A 108 2.08 -3.36 15.58
C GLN A 108 2.12 -1.93 15.02
N ILE A 109 1.74 -0.93 15.84
CA ILE A 109 1.81 0.49 15.45
C ILE A 109 3.26 0.89 15.19
N ALA A 110 4.17 0.57 16.11
CA ALA A 110 5.58 0.97 16.00
C ALA A 110 6.22 0.40 14.71
N TYR A 111 5.99 -0.87 14.41
CA TYR A 111 6.52 -1.50 13.21
C TYR A 111 5.88 -0.96 11.94
N ALA A 112 4.56 -0.75 11.93
CA ALA A 112 3.88 -0.16 10.78
C ALA A 112 4.37 1.27 10.49
N LEU A 113 4.61 2.08 11.52
CA LEU A 113 5.16 3.43 11.36
C LEU A 113 6.64 3.41 10.93
N SER A 114 7.45 2.49 11.46
CA SER A 114 8.83 2.30 11.02
C SER A 114 8.90 1.86 9.56
N HIS A 115 7.96 1.04 9.14
CA HIS A 115 7.80 0.60 7.76
C HIS A 115 7.46 1.79 6.84
N ALA A 116 6.50 2.64 7.24
CA ALA A 116 6.18 3.89 6.54
C ALA A 116 7.38 4.82 6.45
N ASN A 117 8.10 4.98 7.56
CA ASN A 117 9.30 5.80 7.64
C ASN A 117 10.38 5.34 6.65
N GLU A 118 10.56 4.03 6.45
CA GLU A 118 11.49 3.50 5.44
C GLU A 118 11.05 3.85 4.01
N TYR A 119 9.75 3.88 3.71
CA TYR A 119 9.25 4.36 2.41
C TYR A 119 9.49 5.85 2.23
N PHE A 120 9.23 6.69 3.23
CA PHE A 120 9.53 8.11 3.16
C PHE A 120 11.02 8.40 2.92
N ASN A 121 11.92 7.60 3.50
CA ASN A 121 13.36 7.74 3.28
C ASN A 121 13.83 7.30 1.89
N ARG A 122 13.07 6.46 1.18
CA ARG A 122 13.51 5.83 -0.07
C ARG A 122 12.75 6.27 -1.30
N ILE A 123 11.54 6.78 -1.12
CA ILE A 123 10.68 7.21 -2.22
C ILE A 123 10.59 8.71 -2.22
N THR A 124 11.07 9.30 -3.30
CA THR A 124 11.20 10.75 -3.42
C THR A 124 9.87 11.48 -3.65
N THR A 125 8.88 10.78 -4.20
CA THR A 125 7.59 11.37 -4.54
C THR A 125 6.46 10.48 -4.02
N ILE A 126 5.79 10.91 -2.96
CA ILE A 126 4.60 10.23 -2.44
C ILE A 126 3.47 11.27 -2.42
N ASN A 127 2.62 11.23 -3.44
CA ASN A 127 1.54 12.22 -3.66
C ASN A 127 0.15 11.66 -3.38
N LYS A 128 0.06 10.42 -2.93
CA LYS A 128 -1.20 9.72 -2.67
C LYS A 128 -1.16 9.08 -1.28
N PRO A 129 -2.31 8.87 -0.64
CA PRO A 129 -2.38 8.20 0.66
C PRO A 129 -1.66 6.86 0.66
N ILE A 130 -1.01 6.53 1.78
CA ILE A 130 -0.46 5.19 2.02
C ILE A 130 -1.56 4.33 2.63
N VAL A 131 -1.74 3.14 2.07
CA VAL A 131 -2.71 2.15 2.57
C VAL A 131 -2.09 1.36 3.72
N PHE A 132 -2.80 1.25 4.83
CA PHE A 132 -2.42 0.39 5.94
C PHE A 132 -3.41 -0.77 6.07
N GLU A 133 -2.97 -1.98 5.77
CA GLU A 133 -3.71 -3.19 6.11
C GLU A 133 -3.44 -3.51 7.58
N VAL A 134 -4.45 -3.44 8.44
CA VAL A 134 -4.31 -3.71 9.86
C VAL A 134 -5.23 -4.84 10.29
N SER A 135 -4.73 -5.72 11.13
CA SER A 135 -5.56 -6.75 11.76
C SER A 135 -6.32 -6.16 12.94
N VAL A 136 -7.55 -6.62 13.14
CA VAL A 136 -8.43 -6.20 14.24
C VAL A 136 -8.69 -7.42 15.13
N GLY A 137 -8.41 -7.27 16.42
CA GLY A 137 -8.65 -8.29 17.44
C GLY A 137 -10.03 -8.15 18.10
N THR A 138 -10.25 -8.92 19.15
CA THR A 138 -11.54 -8.99 19.85
C THR A 138 -11.77 -7.88 20.88
N ASN A 139 -10.71 -7.14 21.28
CA ASN A 139 -10.85 -6.08 22.27
C ASN A 139 -11.25 -4.76 21.59
N TYR A 140 -12.55 -4.54 21.50
CA TYR A 140 -13.18 -3.43 20.78
C TYR A 140 -12.59 -2.05 21.09
N PHE A 141 -12.47 -1.69 22.36
CA PHE A 141 -11.97 -0.37 22.74
C PHE A 141 -10.48 -0.17 22.44
N PHE A 142 -9.68 -1.19 22.63
CA PHE A 142 -8.26 -1.12 22.31
C PHE A 142 -8.03 -1.08 20.78
N GLU A 143 -8.86 -1.74 19.99
CA GLU A 143 -8.77 -1.66 18.54
C GLU A 143 -9.15 -0.27 18.01
N ILE A 144 -10.19 0.35 18.56
CA ILE A 144 -10.50 1.75 18.23
C ILE A 144 -9.33 2.66 18.60
N ALA A 145 -8.75 2.50 19.80
CA ALA A 145 -7.61 3.29 20.22
C ALA A 145 -6.39 3.08 19.31
N LYS A 146 -6.11 1.83 18.90
CA LYS A 146 -5.04 1.47 17.96
C LYS A 146 -5.18 2.20 16.63
N LEU A 147 -6.36 2.16 16.00
CA LEU A 147 -6.61 2.80 14.71
C LEU A 147 -6.50 4.33 14.80
N ARG A 148 -6.99 4.92 15.89
CA ARG A 148 -6.87 6.37 16.13
C ARG A 148 -5.42 6.78 16.37
N ALA A 149 -4.68 6.01 17.17
CA ALA A 149 -3.28 6.26 17.43
C ALA A 149 -2.44 6.13 16.15
N LEU A 150 -2.68 5.10 15.33
CA LEU A 150 -1.99 4.91 14.07
C LEU A 150 -2.16 6.13 13.14
N ARG A 151 -3.39 6.63 12.97
CA ARG A 151 -3.65 7.82 12.14
C ARG A 151 -2.93 9.06 12.65
N LEU A 152 -3.04 9.32 13.97
CA LEU A 152 -2.40 10.48 14.57
C LEU A 152 -0.87 10.43 14.42
N LEU A 153 -0.27 9.29 14.77
CA LEU A 153 1.18 9.13 14.73
C LEU A 153 1.71 9.10 13.28
N PHE A 154 0.97 8.51 12.34
CA PHE A 154 1.34 8.55 10.93
C PHE A 154 1.39 9.99 10.41
N ASN A 155 0.38 10.81 10.72
CA ASN A 155 0.37 12.21 10.31
C ASN A 155 1.56 13.01 10.88
N LEU A 156 1.96 12.70 12.12
CA LEU A 156 3.17 13.32 12.70
C LEU A 156 4.44 12.88 11.95
N VAL A 157 4.59 11.59 11.67
CA VAL A 157 5.71 11.09 10.87
C VAL A 157 5.72 11.69 9.47
N ALA A 158 4.58 11.72 8.76
CA ALA A 158 4.51 12.29 7.42
C ALA A 158 4.90 13.77 7.36
N LYS A 159 4.54 14.55 8.38
CA LYS A 159 4.91 15.97 8.50
C LYS A 159 6.42 16.20 8.62
N GLU A 160 7.16 15.30 9.27
CA GLU A 160 8.62 15.39 9.36
C GLU A 160 9.29 15.28 7.97
N TYR A 161 8.61 14.66 7.02
CA TYR A 161 9.02 14.55 5.61
C TYR A 161 8.37 15.60 4.70
N ASN A 162 7.70 16.62 5.27
CA ASN A 162 6.93 17.64 4.55
C ASN A 162 5.80 17.06 3.66
N HIS A 163 5.23 15.93 4.06
CA HIS A 163 4.07 15.35 3.42
C HIS A 163 2.80 15.66 4.20
N ASP A 164 1.78 16.15 3.51
CA ASP A 164 0.41 16.26 4.03
C ASP A 164 -0.42 15.09 3.49
N LEU A 165 -0.19 13.92 4.06
CA LEU A 165 -0.77 12.66 3.61
C LEU A 165 -1.58 12.03 4.71
N ASP A 166 -2.73 11.50 4.33
CA ASP A 166 -3.55 10.68 5.21
C ASP A 166 -3.18 9.19 5.16
N CYS A 167 -3.34 8.54 6.30
CA CYS A 167 -3.33 7.09 6.42
C CYS A 167 -4.67 6.55 5.92
N HIS A 168 -4.66 5.81 4.82
CA HIS A 168 -5.86 5.14 4.32
C HIS A 168 -6.01 3.75 4.94
N LEU A 169 -7.10 3.56 5.67
CA LEU A 169 -7.48 2.28 6.26
C LEU A 169 -8.67 1.72 5.46
N PRO A 170 -8.50 0.62 4.70
CA PRO A 170 -9.60 -0.06 4.03
C PRO A 170 -10.65 -0.50 5.05
N VAL A 171 -11.92 -0.31 4.73
CA VAL A 171 -13.06 -0.74 5.56
C VAL A 171 -13.67 -1.99 4.96
#